data_dcca5311c7f1e16eb685084d476aeffd
#
_entry.id   dcca5311c7f1e16eb685084d476aeffd
#
_cell.length_a   1.000
_cell.length_b   1.000
_cell.length_c   1.000
_cell.angle_alpha   90.00
_cell.angle_beta   90.00
_cell.angle_gamma   90.00
#
_symmetry.space_group_name_H-M   'P 1'
#
loop_
_entity.id
_entity.type
_entity.pdbx_description
1 polymer ?
#
loop_
_entity_poly.entity_id
_entity_poly.type
_entity_poly.pdbx_seq_one_letter_code
_entity_poly.pdbx_strand_id
1 'polypeptide(L)'
;LDKTFHNIHAVDHVTGTIREGMVFGLIGSNGAGKSTLLRMISGIIRPDSGELLVDGDPVFENPDMKSQICFLSDSPYFFQNADLKEMRDYYMTVYPAFNRKQFDSLTKIFNLDTNRRINAFSKGMKKQVSILLGLCAGTKYLLCDETFDGLDPVVRQAVKSLFAAEIMNRDFTPVISSHNLRELEDICDNVGLLHQGKLLLTQDLDQIKCNICKLQCVIQDAHREQELLRNLRVVKLERTGSLLTLTVRGERSEVLRIAEAQNPLFIEVLPLTLEEIFISETEVAGYDVKDYFLH
;
A
#
# COMPACT_ATOMS: atom_id res chain seq x y z
N LEU A 1 -4.23 -6.87 -17.44
CA LEU A 1 -4.91 -7.98 -16.74
C LEU A 1 -6.38 -7.70 -16.59
N ASP A 2 -7.22 -8.72 -16.78
CA ASP A 2 -8.67 -8.63 -16.58
C ASP A 2 -9.15 -9.80 -15.72
N LYS A 3 -10.12 -9.52 -14.84
CA LYS A 3 -10.81 -10.55 -14.06
C LYS A 3 -12.23 -10.13 -13.73
N THR A 4 -13.18 -10.96 -14.14
CA THR A 4 -14.61 -10.75 -13.91
C THR A 4 -15.19 -11.90 -13.10
N PHE A 5 -16.01 -11.59 -12.11
CA PHE A 5 -16.82 -12.54 -11.37
C PHE A 5 -18.28 -12.23 -11.61
N HIS A 6 -18.99 -13.09 -12.33
CA HIS A 6 -20.36 -12.84 -12.77
C HIS A 6 -20.47 -11.50 -13.53
N ASN A 7 -21.05 -10.49 -12.92
CA ASN A 7 -21.25 -9.15 -13.52
C ASN A 7 -20.31 -8.09 -12.94
N ILE A 8 -19.32 -8.50 -12.11
CA ILE A 8 -18.40 -7.57 -11.43
C ILE A 8 -17.03 -7.68 -12.10
N HIS A 9 -16.57 -6.59 -12.70
CA HIS A 9 -15.19 -6.46 -13.18
C HIS A 9 -14.29 -6.15 -11.97
N ALA A 10 -13.74 -7.20 -11.35
CA ALA A 10 -12.89 -7.06 -10.17
C ALA A 10 -11.50 -6.52 -10.49
N VAL A 11 -11.00 -6.79 -11.71
CA VAL A 11 -9.78 -6.22 -12.28
C VAL A 11 -10.08 -5.91 -13.74
N ASP A 12 -9.87 -4.65 -14.14
CA ASP A 12 -10.27 -4.10 -15.43
C ASP A 12 -9.08 -3.41 -16.11
N HIS A 13 -8.49 -4.05 -17.12
CA HIS A 13 -7.36 -3.55 -17.92
C HIS A 13 -6.14 -3.10 -17.09
N VAL A 14 -5.88 -3.75 -15.95
CA VAL A 14 -4.74 -3.41 -15.10
C VAL A 14 -3.42 -3.73 -15.80
N THR A 15 -2.58 -2.72 -15.93
CA THR A 15 -1.19 -2.84 -16.41
C THR A 15 -0.27 -2.12 -15.44
N GLY A 16 0.78 -2.80 -14.99
CA GLY A 16 1.74 -2.22 -14.04
C GLY A 16 2.90 -3.18 -13.78
N THR A 17 3.93 -2.66 -13.13
CA THR A 17 5.12 -3.40 -12.72
C THR A 17 5.42 -3.11 -11.27
N ILE A 18 5.68 -4.15 -10.50
CA ILE A 18 6.21 -4.07 -9.12
C ILE A 18 7.71 -4.34 -9.21
N ARG A 19 8.52 -3.41 -8.71
CA ARG A 19 9.98 -3.53 -8.72
C ARG A 19 10.44 -4.37 -7.53
N GLU A 20 11.50 -5.14 -7.75
CA GLU A 20 12.14 -5.93 -6.70
C GLU A 20 12.84 -5.05 -5.66
N GLY A 21 12.98 -5.60 -4.44
CA GLY A 21 13.76 -4.95 -3.37
C GLY A 21 13.15 -3.69 -2.78
N MET A 22 11.84 -3.46 -2.99
CA MET A 22 11.10 -2.32 -2.48
C MET A 22 9.78 -2.78 -1.85
N VAL A 23 9.32 -2.04 -0.85
CA VAL A 23 7.99 -2.26 -0.28
C VAL A 23 6.95 -1.62 -1.18
N PHE A 24 6.08 -2.43 -1.78
CA PHE A 24 5.01 -1.95 -2.65
C PHE A 24 3.67 -1.91 -1.93
N GLY A 25 3.02 -0.76 -1.90
CA GLY A 25 1.68 -0.55 -1.34
C GLY A 25 0.60 -0.59 -2.41
N LEU A 26 -0.36 -1.49 -2.31
CA LEU A 26 -1.57 -1.52 -3.14
C LEU A 26 -2.72 -0.84 -2.41
N ILE A 27 -3.03 0.36 -2.82
CA ILE A 27 -4.00 1.24 -2.20
C ILE A 27 -5.36 1.13 -2.91
N GLY A 28 -6.44 1.19 -2.18
CA GLY A 28 -7.79 1.27 -2.75
C GLY A 28 -8.87 1.04 -1.71
N SER A 29 -10.08 1.51 -2.01
CA SER A 29 -11.26 1.27 -1.17
C SER A 29 -11.63 -0.22 -1.08
N ASN A 30 -12.54 -0.54 -0.18
CA ASN A 30 -13.12 -1.88 -0.13
C ASN A 30 -13.84 -2.18 -1.46
N GLY A 31 -13.61 -3.38 -2.00
CA GLY A 31 -14.14 -3.75 -3.32
C GLY A 31 -13.38 -3.21 -4.53
N ALA A 32 -12.30 -2.45 -4.36
CA ALA A 32 -11.49 -1.93 -5.47
C ALA A 32 -10.79 -3.01 -6.32
N GLY A 33 -10.72 -4.28 -5.85
CA GLY A 33 -10.07 -5.38 -6.55
C GLY A 33 -8.73 -5.80 -5.99
N LYS A 34 -8.24 -5.19 -4.89
CA LYS A 34 -6.93 -5.45 -4.26
C LYS A 34 -6.67 -6.93 -3.99
N SER A 35 -7.56 -7.56 -3.23
CA SER A 35 -7.44 -9.00 -2.89
C SER A 35 -7.49 -9.89 -4.11
N THR A 36 -8.27 -9.52 -5.13
CA THR A 36 -8.33 -10.27 -6.40
C THR A 36 -7.00 -10.18 -7.13
N LEU A 37 -6.43 -8.98 -7.23
CA LEU A 37 -5.14 -8.78 -7.88
C LEU A 37 -4.01 -9.54 -7.14
N LEU A 38 -3.95 -9.45 -5.80
CA LEU A 38 -2.96 -10.19 -5.02
C LEU A 38 -3.10 -11.71 -5.16
N ARG A 39 -4.34 -12.24 -5.21
CA ARG A 39 -4.59 -13.67 -5.45
C ARG A 39 -4.22 -14.09 -6.87
N MET A 40 -4.32 -13.21 -7.85
CA MET A 40 -3.80 -13.50 -9.20
C MET A 40 -2.26 -13.50 -9.19
N ILE A 41 -1.61 -12.53 -8.55
CA ILE A 41 -0.13 -12.48 -8.41
C ILE A 41 0.39 -13.72 -7.68
N SER A 42 -0.34 -14.23 -6.69
CA SER A 42 0.03 -15.47 -5.97
C SER A 42 -0.30 -16.77 -6.75
N GLY A 43 -0.90 -16.66 -7.94
CA GLY A 43 -1.30 -17.81 -8.73
C GLY A 43 -2.47 -18.62 -8.15
N ILE A 44 -3.24 -18.06 -7.21
CA ILE A 44 -4.46 -18.66 -6.66
C ILE A 44 -5.61 -18.53 -7.65
N ILE A 45 -5.71 -17.38 -8.32
CA ILE A 45 -6.76 -17.08 -9.30
C ILE A 45 -6.11 -16.83 -10.66
N ARG A 46 -6.65 -17.47 -11.70
CA ARG A 46 -6.25 -17.22 -13.09
C ARG A 46 -6.91 -15.93 -13.60
N PRO A 47 -6.17 -15.03 -14.27
CA PRO A 47 -6.79 -13.93 -15.03
C PRO A 47 -7.66 -14.48 -16.17
N ASP A 48 -8.69 -13.72 -16.55
CA ASP A 48 -9.54 -14.07 -17.70
C ASP A 48 -8.86 -13.67 -19.01
N SER A 49 -8.08 -12.56 -18.97
CA SER A 49 -7.24 -12.13 -20.09
C SER A 49 -6.02 -11.36 -19.60
N GLY A 50 -5.05 -11.17 -20.51
CA GLY A 50 -3.78 -10.54 -20.19
C GLY A 50 -2.73 -11.52 -19.66
N GLU A 51 -1.52 -11.03 -19.44
CA GLU A 51 -0.39 -11.82 -19.00
C GLU A 51 0.09 -11.31 -17.62
N LEU A 52 0.35 -12.26 -16.72
CA LEU A 52 0.92 -11.99 -15.39
C LEU A 52 2.19 -12.81 -15.23
N LEU A 53 3.29 -12.11 -15.10
CA LEU A 53 4.62 -12.70 -14.94
C LEU A 53 5.23 -12.28 -13.60
N VAL A 54 5.95 -13.20 -12.97
CA VAL A 54 6.83 -12.97 -11.82
C VAL A 54 8.22 -13.43 -12.26
N ASP A 55 9.21 -12.55 -12.19
CA ASP A 55 10.57 -12.79 -12.70
C ASP A 55 10.63 -13.23 -14.18
N GLY A 56 9.66 -12.80 -14.97
CA GLY A 56 9.56 -13.16 -16.38
C GLY A 56 8.80 -14.47 -16.66
N ASP A 57 8.40 -15.22 -15.63
CA ASP A 57 7.70 -16.47 -15.76
C ASP A 57 6.23 -16.39 -15.31
N PRO A 58 5.30 -17.14 -15.96
CA PRO A 58 3.91 -17.19 -15.52
C PRO A 58 3.80 -17.90 -14.17
N VAL A 59 2.99 -17.32 -13.27
CA VAL A 59 2.83 -17.84 -11.89
C VAL A 59 1.71 -18.88 -11.78
N PHE A 60 0.67 -18.79 -12.63
CA PHE A 60 -0.47 -19.70 -12.57
C PHE A 60 -0.05 -21.12 -13.02
N GLU A 61 -0.36 -22.14 -12.19
CA GLU A 61 0.04 -23.54 -12.39
C GLU A 61 1.57 -23.77 -12.50
N ASN A 62 2.37 -22.85 -11.94
CA ASN A 62 3.82 -22.94 -11.89
C ASN A 62 4.29 -23.15 -10.45
N PRO A 63 4.59 -24.38 -10.00
CA PRO A 63 5.02 -24.67 -8.63
C PRO A 63 6.31 -23.96 -8.22
N ASP A 64 7.27 -23.83 -9.15
CA ASP A 64 8.56 -23.20 -8.88
C ASP A 64 8.38 -21.71 -8.54
N MET A 65 7.55 -21.00 -9.31
CA MET A 65 7.23 -19.60 -9.03
C MET A 65 6.40 -19.47 -7.76
N LYS A 66 5.43 -20.35 -7.53
CA LYS A 66 4.61 -20.34 -6.30
C LYS A 66 5.46 -20.58 -5.04
N SER A 67 6.52 -21.39 -5.15
CA SER A 67 7.43 -21.64 -4.01
C SER A 67 8.17 -20.39 -3.55
N GLN A 68 8.29 -19.39 -4.42
CA GLN A 68 8.92 -18.10 -4.12
C GLN A 68 7.96 -17.06 -3.54
N ILE A 69 6.67 -17.39 -3.40
CA ILE A 69 5.62 -16.47 -2.97
C ILE A 69 4.97 -16.98 -1.69
N CYS A 70 4.93 -16.14 -0.67
CA CYS A 70 4.09 -16.36 0.51
C CYS A 70 2.92 -15.38 0.49
N PHE A 71 1.68 -15.89 0.55
CA PHE A 71 0.47 -15.08 0.56
C PHE A 71 -0.17 -15.09 1.94
N LEU A 72 -0.35 -13.92 2.53
CA LEU A 72 -1.03 -13.71 3.81
C LEU A 72 -2.37 -13.04 3.55
N SER A 73 -3.45 -13.73 3.89
CA SER A 73 -4.80 -13.19 3.75
C SER A 73 -5.21 -12.30 4.92
N ASP A 74 -6.18 -11.40 4.71
CA ASP A 74 -6.79 -10.57 5.78
C ASP A 74 -7.29 -11.41 6.97
N SER A 75 -7.88 -12.57 6.68
CA SER A 75 -8.33 -13.53 7.67
C SER A 75 -7.42 -14.76 7.68
N PRO A 76 -6.31 -14.72 8.43
CA PRO A 76 -5.34 -15.81 8.44
C PRO A 76 -5.96 -17.09 8.99
N TYR A 77 -5.75 -18.19 8.26
CA TYR A 77 -6.17 -19.51 8.69
C TYR A 77 -5.08 -20.19 9.53
N PHE A 78 -5.47 -20.73 10.66
CA PHE A 78 -4.63 -21.57 11.50
C PHE A 78 -5.35 -22.88 11.78
N PHE A 79 -4.62 -23.98 11.93
CA PHE A 79 -5.24 -25.25 12.28
C PHE A 79 -5.99 -25.15 13.60
N GLN A 80 -7.08 -25.90 13.71
CA GLN A 80 -7.87 -25.93 14.92
C GLN A 80 -7.00 -26.41 16.09
N ASN A 81 -6.98 -25.60 17.17
CA ASN A 81 -6.16 -25.84 18.36
C ASN A 81 -4.64 -25.79 18.18
N ALA A 82 -4.12 -25.33 17.04
CA ALA A 82 -2.68 -25.18 16.86
C ALA A 82 -2.08 -24.11 17.78
N ASP A 83 -0.88 -24.37 18.24
CA ASP A 83 0.02 -23.38 18.82
C ASP A 83 1.00 -22.83 17.76
N LEU A 84 1.89 -21.91 18.17
CA LEU A 84 2.87 -21.33 17.26
C LEU A 84 3.90 -22.36 16.75
N LYS A 85 4.22 -23.38 17.55
CA LYS A 85 5.20 -24.40 17.19
C LYS A 85 4.65 -25.32 16.10
N GLU A 86 3.39 -25.73 16.23
CA GLU A 86 2.71 -26.54 15.22
C GLU A 86 2.58 -25.79 13.87
N MET A 87 2.23 -24.52 13.92
CA MET A 87 2.19 -23.70 12.70
C MET A 87 3.57 -23.48 12.10
N ARG A 88 4.60 -23.24 12.90
CA ARG A 88 5.98 -23.17 12.44
C ARG A 88 6.39 -24.47 11.73
N ASP A 89 6.13 -25.62 12.34
CA ASP A 89 6.52 -26.93 11.80
C ASP A 89 5.79 -27.22 10.48
N TYR A 90 4.54 -26.78 10.37
CA TYR A 90 3.80 -26.82 9.11
C TYR A 90 4.46 -25.92 8.04
N TYR A 91 4.78 -24.65 8.38
CA TYR A 91 5.45 -23.75 7.45
C TYR A 91 6.81 -24.26 7.02
N MET A 92 7.59 -24.90 7.92
CA MET A 92 8.85 -25.58 7.57
C MET A 92 8.66 -26.71 6.55
N THR A 93 7.51 -27.37 6.55
CA THR A 93 7.19 -28.42 5.56
C THR A 93 6.84 -27.82 4.20
N VAL A 94 6.11 -26.68 4.20
CA VAL A 94 5.64 -26.04 2.96
C VAL A 94 6.73 -25.17 2.32
N TYR A 95 7.53 -24.49 3.14
CA TYR A 95 8.57 -23.57 2.70
C TYR A 95 9.96 -24.10 3.09
N PRO A 96 10.70 -24.73 2.15
CA PRO A 96 12.02 -25.33 2.46
C PRO A 96 13.07 -24.35 2.98
N ALA A 97 12.94 -23.05 2.61
CA ALA A 97 13.84 -21.98 3.06
C ALA A 97 13.43 -21.35 4.40
N PHE A 98 12.47 -21.94 5.14
CA PHE A 98 11.97 -21.37 6.38
C PHE A 98 13.08 -21.18 7.43
N ASN A 99 13.20 -19.96 7.94
CA ASN A 99 14.22 -19.59 8.92
C ASN A 99 13.73 -19.79 10.37
N ARG A 100 13.98 -20.99 10.90
CA ARG A 100 13.61 -21.32 12.29
C ARG A 100 14.26 -20.42 13.34
N LYS A 101 15.56 -20.07 13.15
CA LYS A 101 16.28 -19.20 14.12
C LYS A 101 15.65 -17.81 14.19
N GLN A 102 15.27 -17.27 13.04
CA GLN A 102 14.58 -15.99 12.95
C GLN A 102 13.20 -16.08 13.63
N PHE A 103 12.45 -17.15 13.39
CA PHE A 103 11.16 -17.39 14.05
C PHE A 103 11.30 -17.38 15.58
N ASP A 104 12.27 -18.12 16.14
CA ASP A 104 12.50 -18.20 17.59
C ASP A 104 12.92 -16.84 18.18
N SER A 105 13.60 -15.99 17.39
CA SER A 105 13.97 -14.63 17.81
C SER A 105 12.78 -13.68 17.75
N LEU A 106 12.01 -13.71 16.67
CA LEU A 106 10.89 -12.81 16.47
C LEU A 106 9.74 -13.11 17.45
N THR A 107 9.49 -14.38 17.79
CA THR A 107 8.48 -14.73 18.82
C THR A 107 8.79 -14.10 20.17
N LYS A 108 10.08 -13.96 20.53
CA LYS A 108 10.51 -13.26 21.76
C LYS A 108 10.33 -11.75 21.64
N ILE A 109 10.72 -11.15 20.49
CA ILE A 109 10.57 -9.70 20.24
C ILE A 109 9.11 -9.28 20.32
N PHE A 110 8.21 -10.05 19.72
CA PHE A 110 6.77 -9.77 19.73
C PHE A 110 6.06 -10.27 21.02
N ASN A 111 6.81 -10.83 21.96
CA ASN A 111 6.30 -11.36 23.22
C ASN A 111 5.11 -12.33 23.04
N LEU A 112 5.23 -13.22 22.05
CA LEU A 112 4.19 -14.22 21.74
C LEU A 112 4.45 -15.50 22.52
N ASP A 113 3.46 -15.93 23.31
CA ASP A 113 3.52 -17.21 24.01
C ASP A 113 3.40 -18.37 23.03
N THR A 114 4.51 -19.09 22.83
CA THR A 114 4.61 -20.19 21.86
C THR A 114 3.84 -21.44 22.28
N ASN A 115 3.41 -21.56 23.54
CA ASN A 115 2.62 -22.69 24.05
C ASN A 115 1.12 -22.40 24.08
N ARG A 116 0.74 -21.15 23.89
CA ARG A 116 -0.67 -20.75 23.86
C ARG A 116 -1.29 -21.06 22.51
N ARG A 117 -2.50 -21.59 22.52
CA ARG A 117 -3.26 -21.85 21.28
C ARG A 117 -3.58 -20.55 20.53
N ILE A 118 -3.35 -20.52 19.24
CA ILE A 118 -3.53 -19.33 18.39
C ILE A 118 -5.00 -18.88 18.38
N ASN A 119 -5.94 -19.82 18.50
CA ASN A 119 -7.36 -19.47 18.57
C ASN A 119 -7.72 -18.57 19.75
N ALA A 120 -6.94 -18.61 20.84
CA ALA A 120 -7.12 -17.77 22.02
C ALA A 120 -6.43 -16.40 21.91
N PHE A 121 -5.76 -16.11 20.80
CA PHE A 121 -5.15 -14.81 20.52
C PHE A 121 -6.20 -13.82 20.03
N SER A 122 -5.96 -12.53 20.28
CA SER A 122 -6.76 -11.45 19.70
C SER A 122 -6.60 -11.42 18.16
N LYS A 123 -7.49 -10.72 17.46
CA LYS A 123 -7.41 -10.56 16.00
C LYS A 123 -6.06 -9.96 15.59
N GLY A 124 -5.58 -8.92 16.29
CA GLY A 124 -4.27 -8.30 16.04
C GLY A 124 -3.11 -9.26 16.29
N MET A 125 -3.13 -10.04 17.37
CA MET A 125 -2.09 -11.05 17.63
C MET A 125 -2.07 -12.15 16.56
N LYS A 126 -3.22 -12.55 16.03
CA LYS A 126 -3.29 -13.51 14.91
C LYS A 126 -2.65 -12.95 13.65
N LYS A 127 -2.86 -11.67 13.35
CA LYS A 127 -2.17 -10.99 12.24
C LYS A 127 -0.66 -10.91 12.47
N GLN A 128 -0.20 -10.61 13.69
CA GLN A 128 1.23 -10.67 14.04
C GLN A 128 1.83 -12.04 13.78
N VAL A 129 1.15 -13.12 14.21
CA VAL A 129 1.60 -14.50 13.94
C VAL A 129 1.70 -14.78 12.45
N SER A 130 0.70 -14.35 11.66
CA SER A 130 0.72 -14.51 10.21
C SER A 130 1.91 -13.82 9.57
N ILE A 131 2.17 -12.55 9.91
CA ILE A 131 3.32 -11.78 9.39
C ILE A 131 4.63 -12.44 9.78
N LEU A 132 4.76 -12.90 11.03
CA LEU A 132 5.96 -13.55 11.53
C LEU A 132 6.24 -14.86 10.77
N LEU A 133 5.23 -15.69 10.55
CA LEU A 133 5.36 -16.91 9.75
C LEU A 133 5.73 -16.60 8.30
N GLY A 134 5.12 -15.58 7.70
CA GLY A 134 5.41 -15.16 6.33
C GLY A 134 6.84 -14.60 6.17
N LEU A 135 7.32 -13.78 7.10
CA LEU A 135 8.71 -13.31 7.12
C LEU A 135 9.71 -14.47 7.20
N CYS A 136 9.42 -15.45 8.05
CA CYS A 136 10.28 -16.61 8.26
C CYS A 136 10.17 -17.65 7.14
N ALA A 137 9.17 -17.56 6.25
CA ALA A 137 9.00 -18.50 5.13
C ALA A 137 10.20 -18.52 4.16
N GLY A 138 11.01 -17.45 4.15
CA GLY A 138 12.20 -17.38 3.32
C GLY A 138 11.91 -17.17 1.83
N THR A 139 10.70 -16.80 1.48
CA THR A 139 10.27 -16.55 0.09
C THR A 139 10.76 -15.19 -0.41
N LYS A 140 10.95 -15.07 -1.72
CA LYS A 140 11.34 -13.80 -2.38
C LYS A 140 10.21 -12.77 -2.31
N TYR A 141 8.96 -13.20 -2.46
CA TYR A 141 7.79 -12.34 -2.45
C TYR A 141 6.90 -12.63 -1.25
N LEU A 142 6.50 -11.57 -0.53
CA LEU A 142 5.54 -11.65 0.57
C LEU A 142 4.33 -10.77 0.23
N LEU A 143 3.20 -11.40 -0.08
CA LEU A 143 1.96 -10.70 -0.42
C LEU A 143 1.06 -10.62 0.81
N CYS A 144 0.77 -9.41 1.27
CA CYS A 144 0.01 -9.13 2.50
C CYS A 144 -1.34 -8.49 2.15
N ASP A 145 -2.43 -9.27 2.20
CA ASP A 145 -3.77 -8.77 1.92
C ASP A 145 -4.42 -8.23 3.21
N GLU A 146 -4.49 -6.91 3.36
CA GLU A 146 -5.02 -6.18 4.53
C GLU A 146 -4.49 -6.67 5.88
N THR A 147 -3.28 -7.25 5.87
CA THR A 147 -2.69 -7.90 7.05
C THR A 147 -2.22 -6.88 8.09
N PHE A 148 -1.93 -5.65 7.67
CA PHE A 148 -1.45 -4.57 8.53
C PHE A 148 -2.60 -3.82 9.22
N ASP A 149 -3.81 -3.92 8.70
CA ASP A 149 -4.97 -3.22 9.21
C ASP A 149 -5.29 -3.67 10.66
N GLY A 150 -5.35 -2.69 11.56
CA GLY A 150 -5.62 -2.94 12.98
C GLY A 150 -4.43 -3.49 13.78
N LEU A 151 -3.21 -3.45 13.26
CA LEU A 151 -2.00 -3.66 14.05
C LEU A 151 -1.73 -2.45 14.94
N ASP A 152 -1.20 -2.73 16.13
CA ASP A 152 -0.66 -1.69 17.01
C ASP A 152 0.47 -0.90 16.30
N PRO A 153 0.54 0.45 16.45
CA PRO A 153 1.57 1.27 15.80
C PRO A 153 3.00 0.82 16.11
N VAL A 154 3.28 0.34 17.34
CA VAL A 154 4.61 -0.15 17.73
C VAL A 154 4.96 -1.42 16.96
N VAL A 155 4.01 -2.35 16.85
CA VAL A 155 4.17 -3.58 16.06
C VAL A 155 4.38 -3.24 14.58
N ARG A 156 3.63 -2.30 14.03
CA ARG A 156 3.75 -1.86 12.64
C ARG A 156 5.16 -1.31 12.37
N GLN A 157 5.67 -0.46 13.25
CA GLN A 157 7.03 0.08 13.14
C GLN A 157 8.10 -1.02 13.24
N ALA A 158 7.90 -2.02 14.11
CA ALA A 158 8.80 -3.17 14.19
C ALA A 158 8.81 -3.98 12.89
N VAL A 159 7.64 -4.25 12.30
CA VAL A 159 7.54 -4.97 11.01
C VAL A 159 8.18 -4.18 9.87
N LYS A 160 8.03 -2.85 9.83
CA LYS A 160 8.73 -1.98 8.88
C LYS A 160 10.25 -2.16 8.96
N SER A 161 10.79 -2.10 10.19
CA SER A 161 12.23 -2.29 10.40
C SER A 161 12.70 -3.69 9.99
N LEU A 162 11.87 -4.71 10.21
CA LEU A 162 12.15 -6.08 9.76
C LEU A 162 12.12 -6.19 8.24
N PHE A 163 11.17 -5.56 7.54
CA PHE A 163 11.15 -5.56 6.08
C PHE A 163 12.40 -4.89 5.51
N ALA A 164 12.79 -3.73 6.04
CA ALA A 164 14.00 -3.05 5.62
C ALA A 164 15.26 -3.94 5.83
N ALA A 165 15.35 -4.62 6.97
CA ALA A 165 16.46 -5.55 7.24
C ALA A 165 16.46 -6.75 6.28
N GLU A 166 15.28 -7.32 5.97
CA GLU A 166 15.19 -8.43 5.01
C GLU A 166 15.58 -8.01 3.60
N ILE A 167 15.13 -6.84 3.14
CA ILE A 167 15.49 -6.28 1.81
C ILE A 167 17.01 -6.07 1.71
N MET A 168 17.68 -5.66 2.79
CA MET A 168 19.13 -5.47 2.79
C MET A 168 19.91 -6.79 2.79
N ASN A 169 19.32 -7.86 3.31
CA ASN A 169 20.04 -9.13 3.54
C ASN A 169 19.75 -10.20 2.48
N ARG A 170 18.66 -10.08 1.73
CA ARG A 170 18.26 -11.05 0.70
C ARG A 170 17.35 -10.41 -0.34
N ASP A 171 17.13 -11.11 -1.44
CA ASP A 171 16.08 -10.74 -2.41
C ASP A 171 14.71 -10.90 -1.74
N PHE A 172 14.12 -9.77 -1.37
CA PHE A 172 12.84 -9.72 -0.68
C PHE A 172 12.00 -8.54 -1.15
N THR A 173 10.77 -8.81 -1.53
CA THR A 173 9.83 -7.81 -2.05
C THR A 173 8.47 -7.99 -1.39
N PRO A 174 8.16 -7.22 -0.35
CA PRO A 174 6.84 -7.22 0.25
C PRO A 174 5.84 -6.38 -0.57
N VAL A 175 4.64 -6.92 -0.79
CA VAL A 175 3.51 -6.24 -1.42
C VAL A 175 2.37 -6.21 -0.41
N ILE A 176 1.93 -5.02 -0.03
CA ILE A 176 0.96 -4.81 1.05
C ILE A 176 -0.29 -4.15 0.48
N SER A 177 -1.45 -4.77 0.59
CA SER A 177 -2.71 -4.07 0.34
C SER A 177 -3.27 -3.49 1.62
N SER A 178 -3.82 -2.28 1.53
CA SER A 178 -4.59 -1.64 2.61
C SER A 178 -5.59 -0.64 2.04
N HIS A 179 -6.67 -0.42 2.77
CA HIS A 179 -7.56 0.71 2.58
C HIS A 179 -7.19 1.89 3.51
N ASN A 180 -6.29 1.68 4.46
CA ASN A 180 -5.78 2.71 5.36
C ASN A 180 -4.47 3.29 4.80
N LEU A 181 -4.58 4.43 4.13
CA LEU A 181 -3.48 5.12 3.46
C LEU A 181 -2.34 5.51 4.40
N ARG A 182 -2.67 5.93 5.63
CA ARG A 182 -1.66 6.33 6.63
C ARG A 182 -0.75 5.17 7.02
N GLU A 183 -1.29 3.96 7.05
CA GLU A 183 -0.49 2.77 7.38
C GLU A 183 0.54 2.46 6.30
N LEU A 184 0.18 2.64 5.03
CA LEU A 184 1.08 2.41 3.89
C LEU A 184 2.10 3.55 3.72
N GLU A 185 1.71 4.79 4.01
CA GLU A 185 2.58 5.97 3.91
C GLU A 185 3.88 5.82 4.72
N ASP A 186 3.79 5.16 5.86
CA ASP A 186 4.94 4.94 6.74
C ASP A 186 5.82 3.76 6.31
N ILE A 187 5.31 2.82 5.49
CA ILE A 187 5.98 1.54 5.24
C ILE A 187 6.48 1.42 3.81
N CYS A 188 5.71 1.94 2.82
CA CYS A 188 5.93 1.67 1.41
C CYS A 188 6.90 2.67 0.76
N ASP A 189 7.67 2.17 -0.21
CA ASP A 189 8.52 2.97 -1.09
C ASP A 189 7.77 3.35 -2.37
N ASN A 190 6.97 2.42 -2.89
CA ASN A 190 6.15 2.60 -4.08
C ASN A 190 4.70 2.27 -3.79
N VAL A 191 3.81 2.94 -4.49
CA VAL A 191 2.37 2.73 -4.33
C VAL A 191 1.66 2.56 -5.68
N GLY A 192 0.67 1.68 -5.69
CA GLY A 192 -0.28 1.53 -6.78
C GLY A 192 -1.68 1.84 -6.29
N LEU A 193 -2.38 2.75 -6.97
CA LEU A 193 -3.74 3.16 -6.64
C LEU A 193 -4.74 2.37 -7.47
N LEU A 194 -5.49 1.49 -6.83
CA LEU A 194 -6.54 0.69 -7.46
C LEU A 194 -7.92 1.26 -7.12
N HIS A 195 -8.73 1.52 -8.15
CA HIS A 195 -10.10 2.00 -8.01
C HIS A 195 -11.02 1.32 -8.99
N GLN A 196 -12.13 0.74 -8.50
CA GLN A 196 -13.13 0.02 -9.32
C GLN A 196 -12.49 -0.94 -10.34
N GLY A 197 -11.51 -1.72 -9.90
CA GLY A 197 -10.78 -2.67 -10.73
C GLY A 197 -9.68 -2.07 -11.60
N LYS A 198 -9.51 -0.75 -11.67
CA LYS A 198 -8.53 -0.06 -12.52
C LYS A 198 -7.34 0.44 -11.71
N LEU A 199 -6.15 0.30 -12.26
CA LEU A 199 -4.94 0.88 -11.68
C LEU A 199 -4.78 2.31 -12.21
N LEU A 200 -5.06 3.30 -11.36
CA LEU A 200 -5.03 4.71 -11.75
C LEU A 200 -3.62 5.29 -11.80
N LEU A 201 -2.75 4.85 -10.91
CA LEU A 201 -1.34 5.24 -10.87
C LEU A 201 -0.47 4.15 -10.25
N THR A 202 0.79 4.14 -10.66
CA THR A 202 1.87 3.37 -10.00
C THR A 202 3.09 4.25 -9.98
N GLN A 203 3.53 4.68 -8.80
CA GLN A 203 4.63 5.63 -8.67
C GLN A 203 5.39 5.44 -7.35
N ASP A 204 6.61 5.94 -7.35
CA ASP A 204 7.41 6.15 -6.16
C ASP A 204 6.74 7.19 -5.24
N LEU A 205 6.66 6.87 -3.95
CA LEU A 205 5.95 7.69 -2.97
C LEU A 205 6.59 9.07 -2.79
N ASP A 206 7.92 9.13 -2.77
CA ASP A 206 8.65 10.38 -2.63
C ASP A 206 8.49 11.25 -3.87
N GLN A 207 8.49 10.65 -5.07
CA GLN A 207 8.23 11.38 -6.32
C GLN A 207 6.81 11.97 -6.35
N ILE A 208 5.81 11.22 -5.88
CA ILE A 208 4.44 11.75 -5.78
C ILE A 208 4.42 12.97 -4.85
N LYS A 209 5.01 12.85 -3.65
CA LYS A 209 5.05 13.92 -2.64
C LYS A 209 5.85 15.15 -3.10
N CYS A 210 6.86 14.96 -3.96
CA CYS A 210 7.63 16.07 -4.53
C CYS A 210 6.89 16.82 -5.65
N ASN A 211 6.01 16.13 -6.40
CA ASN A 211 5.36 16.67 -7.59
C ASN A 211 3.95 17.24 -7.34
N ILE A 212 3.44 17.15 -6.12
CA ILE A 212 2.16 17.73 -5.73
C ILE A 212 2.27 18.32 -4.33
N CYS A 213 1.75 19.51 -4.12
CA CYS A 213 1.81 20.19 -2.82
C CYS A 213 0.54 20.99 -2.54
N LYS A 214 0.35 21.34 -1.27
CA LYS A 214 -0.72 22.20 -0.79
C LYS A 214 -0.16 23.59 -0.56
N LEU A 215 -0.59 24.55 -1.34
CA LEU A 215 -0.28 25.97 -1.15
C LEU A 215 -1.41 26.62 -0.36
N GLN A 216 -1.07 27.22 0.78
CA GLN A 216 -1.97 28.11 1.52
C GLN A 216 -1.48 29.53 1.40
N CYS A 217 -2.35 30.44 0.98
CA CYS A 217 -1.98 31.84 0.86
C CYS A 217 -3.16 32.79 1.07
N VAL A 218 -2.82 34.04 1.44
CA VAL A 218 -3.77 35.15 1.52
C VAL A 218 -3.27 36.26 0.60
N ILE A 219 -4.04 36.55 -0.46
CA ILE A 219 -3.78 37.61 -1.44
C ILE A 219 -4.93 38.59 -1.40
N GLN A 220 -4.63 39.90 -1.18
CA GLN A 220 -5.67 40.94 -1.07
C GLN A 220 -6.14 41.44 -2.44
N ASP A 221 -5.25 41.40 -3.43
CA ASP A 221 -5.52 41.87 -4.79
C ASP A 221 -6.10 40.76 -5.67
N ALA A 222 -7.34 40.94 -6.10
CA ALA A 222 -8.04 39.96 -6.93
C ALA A 222 -7.37 39.71 -8.28
N HIS A 223 -6.65 40.70 -8.85
CA HIS A 223 -5.91 40.54 -10.11
C HIS A 223 -4.72 39.61 -9.90
N ARG A 224 -3.95 39.81 -8.82
CA ARG A 224 -2.81 38.95 -8.46
C ARG A 224 -3.23 37.53 -8.10
N GLU A 225 -4.39 37.40 -7.46
CA GLU A 225 -4.98 36.07 -7.21
C GLU A 225 -5.27 35.34 -8.52
N GLN A 226 -5.90 36.01 -9.50
CA GLN A 226 -6.16 35.42 -10.80
C GLN A 226 -4.87 35.06 -11.55
N GLU A 227 -3.84 35.87 -11.44
CA GLU A 227 -2.53 35.62 -12.02
C GLU A 227 -1.86 34.40 -11.39
N LEU A 228 -1.94 34.25 -10.06
CA LEU A 228 -1.48 33.06 -9.36
C LEU A 228 -2.17 31.79 -9.92
N LEU A 229 -3.49 31.80 -10.01
CA LEU A 229 -4.28 30.66 -10.49
C LEU A 229 -3.99 30.31 -11.96
N ARG A 230 -3.63 31.27 -12.80
CA ARG A 230 -3.23 31.04 -14.20
C ARG A 230 -1.84 30.43 -14.33
N ASN A 231 -0.92 30.79 -13.44
CA ASN A 231 0.47 30.36 -13.50
C ASN A 231 0.73 29.02 -12.80
N LEU A 232 -0.24 28.54 -12.00
CA LEU A 232 -0.14 27.27 -11.29
C LEU A 232 -1.05 26.19 -11.94
N ARG A 233 -0.60 24.96 -11.92
CA ARG A 233 -1.44 23.80 -12.30
C ARG A 233 -2.30 23.37 -11.13
N VAL A 234 -3.37 24.15 -10.88
CA VAL A 234 -4.30 23.91 -9.77
C VAL A 234 -5.15 22.68 -10.05
N VAL A 235 -5.12 21.70 -9.14
CA VAL A 235 -5.96 20.49 -9.15
C VAL A 235 -7.22 20.74 -8.35
N LYS A 236 -7.08 21.38 -7.16
CA LYS A 236 -8.20 21.70 -6.28
C LYS A 236 -8.03 23.09 -5.68
N LEU A 237 -9.13 23.82 -5.57
CA LEU A 237 -9.18 25.13 -4.92
C LEU A 237 -10.25 25.11 -3.83
N GLU A 238 -9.85 25.49 -2.64
CA GLU A 238 -10.74 25.71 -1.49
C GLU A 238 -10.51 27.11 -0.92
N ARG A 239 -11.59 27.73 -0.42
CA ARG A 239 -11.52 29.05 0.18
C ARG A 239 -12.21 29.05 1.53
N THR A 240 -11.49 29.53 2.55
CA THR A 240 -12.03 29.74 3.90
C THR A 240 -11.77 31.18 4.31
N GLY A 241 -12.79 32.03 4.18
CA GLY A 241 -12.62 33.48 4.35
C GLY A 241 -11.65 34.06 3.32
N SER A 242 -10.55 34.65 3.79
CA SER A 242 -9.48 35.19 2.94
C SER A 242 -8.38 34.17 2.62
N LEU A 243 -8.38 33.01 3.27
CA LEU A 243 -7.38 31.96 3.06
C LEU A 243 -7.74 31.14 1.82
N LEU A 244 -6.83 31.11 0.85
CA LEU A 244 -6.85 30.20 -0.29
C LEU A 244 -6.03 28.97 0.05
N THR A 245 -6.61 27.78 -0.18
CA THR A 245 -5.93 26.50 -0.11
C THR A 245 -5.99 25.85 -1.48
N LEU A 246 -4.83 25.70 -2.10
CA LEU A 246 -4.68 25.16 -3.45
C LEU A 246 -3.93 23.84 -3.40
N THR A 247 -4.47 22.78 -4.00
CA THR A 247 -3.69 21.59 -4.35
C THR A 247 -3.10 21.82 -5.74
N VAL A 248 -1.78 21.80 -5.85
CA VAL A 248 -1.05 22.22 -7.04
C VAL A 248 -0.09 21.14 -7.50
N ARG A 249 -0.08 20.83 -8.79
CA ARG A 249 0.97 20.01 -9.41
C ARG A 249 2.17 20.87 -9.74
N GLY A 250 3.31 20.51 -9.20
CA GLY A 250 4.58 21.19 -9.41
C GLY A 250 5.53 20.97 -8.25
N GLU A 251 6.79 21.24 -8.48
CA GLU A 251 7.81 21.18 -7.44
C GLU A 251 7.60 22.32 -6.43
N ARG A 252 7.77 22.00 -5.14
CA ARG A 252 7.54 22.93 -4.02
C ARG A 252 8.26 24.26 -4.19
N SER A 253 9.52 24.24 -4.65
CA SER A 253 10.35 25.41 -4.88
C SER A 253 9.78 26.33 -5.97
N GLU A 254 9.29 25.74 -7.06
CA GLU A 254 8.68 26.49 -8.17
C GLU A 254 7.33 27.08 -7.76
N VAL A 255 6.47 26.32 -7.10
CA VAL A 255 5.17 26.78 -6.59
C VAL A 255 5.35 27.95 -5.61
N LEU A 256 6.32 27.83 -4.70
CA LEU A 256 6.64 28.89 -3.75
C LEU A 256 7.09 30.17 -4.48
N ARG A 257 8.02 30.08 -5.43
CA ARG A 257 8.52 31.21 -6.23
C ARG A 257 7.40 31.94 -6.98
N ILE A 258 6.48 31.18 -7.61
CA ILE A 258 5.35 31.77 -8.36
C ILE A 258 4.39 32.50 -7.38
N ALA A 259 4.14 31.91 -6.21
CA ALA A 259 3.24 32.50 -5.25
C ALA A 259 3.83 33.72 -4.51
N GLU A 260 5.11 33.72 -4.18
CA GLU A 260 5.83 34.88 -3.60
C GLU A 260 5.82 36.09 -4.53
N ALA A 261 5.89 35.89 -5.84
CA ALA A 261 5.82 36.95 -6.83
C ALA A 261 4.49 37.75 -6.79
N GLN A 262 3.44 37.19 -6.21
CA GLN A 262 2.14 37.82 -6.05
C GLN A 262 2.03 38.68 -4.75
N ASN A 263 3.11 38.84 -3.98
CA ASN A 263 3.16 39.58 -2.71
C ASN A 263 2.03 39.17 -1.74
N PRO A 264 1.93 37.89 -1.35
CA PRO A 264 0.90 37.44 -0.42
C PRO A 264 1.12 38.00 0.98
N LEU A 265 0.05 38.25 1.76
CA LEU A 265 0.13 38.58 3.18
C LEU A 265 0.57 37.37 4.02
N PHE A 266 0.19 36.17 3.56
CA PHE A 266 0.54 34.90 4.16
C PHE A 266 0.79 33.89 3.04
N ILE A 267 1.81 33.07 3.19
CA ILE A 267 2.11 31.97 2.28
C ILE A 267 2.74 30.80 3.05
N GLU A 268 2.26 29.61 2.78
CA GLU A 268 2.83 28.37 3.27
C GLU A 268 2.64 27.25 2.24
N VAL A 269 3.68 26.45 2.02
CA VAL A 269 3.59 25.25 1.17
C VAL A 269 3.79 24.02 2.05
N LEU A 270 2.74 23.22 2.13
CA LEU A 270 2.65 22.00 2.93
C LEU A 270 2.77 20.75 2.03
N PRO A 271 3.38 19.67 2.51
CA PRO A 271 3.29 18.39 1.85
C PRO A 271 1.84 17.87 1.92
N LEU A 272 1.43 17.11 0.89
CA LEU A 272 0.17 16.38 0.92
C LEU A 272 0.38 15.01 1.59
N THR A 273 -0.64 14.56 2.32
CA THR A 273 -0.73 13.17 2.77
C THR A 273 -1.11 12.26 1.61
N LEU A 274 -0.82 10.96 1.73
CA LEU A 274 -1.28 9.97 0.74
C LEU A 274 -2.81 10.01 0.54
N GLU A 275 -3.56 10.29 1.61
CA GLU A 275 -5.02 10.41 1.56
C GLU A 275 -5.46 11.60 0.68
N GLU A 276 -4.83 12.75 0.81
CA GLU A 276 -5.11 13.92 -0.01
C GLU A 276 -4.71 13.72 -1.47
N ILE A 277 -3.60 13.02 -1.70
CA ILE A 277 -3.15 12.63 -3.05
C ILE A 277 -4.17 11.66 -3.67
N PHE A 278 -4.59 10.63 -2.92
CA PHE A 278 -5.61 9.67 -3.37
C PHE A 278 -6.89 10.39 -3.82
N ILE A 279 -7.41 11.29 -2.96
CA ILE A 279 -8.61 12.09 -3.26
C ILE A 279 -8.41 12.87 -4.55
N SER A 280 -7.27 13.56 -4.68
CA SER A 280 -7.02 14.41 -5.84
C SER A 280 -6.88 13.61 -7.14
N GLU A 281 -6.27 12.44 -7.11
CA GLU A 281 -6.11 11.58 -8.31
C GLU A 281 -7.45 10.92 -8.72
N THR A 282 -8.29 10.54 -7.75
CA THR A 282 -9.62 10.00 -8.06
C THR A 282 -10.56 11.07 -8.62
N GLU A 283 -10.53 12.31 -8.10
CA GLU A 283 -11.28 13.43 -8.66
C GLU A 283 -10.86 13.74 -10.11
N VAL A 284 -9.55 13.76 -10.40
CA VAL A 284 -9.03 13.97 -11.76
C VAL A 284 -9.46 12.84 -12.71
N ALA A 285 -9.55 11.61 -12.22
CA ALA A 285 -10.04 10.47 -12.99
C ALA A 285 -11.56 10.48 -13.21
N GLY A 286 -12.27 11.50 -12.68
CA GLY A 286 -13.71 11.68 -12.87
C GLY A 286 -14.59 10.91 -11.87
N TYR A 287 -14.03 10.47 -10.75
CA TYR A 287 -14.76 9.78 -9.69
C TYR A 287 -15.09 10.76 -8.56
N ASP A 288 -16.36 10.83 -8.13
CA ASP A 288 -16.78 11.71 -7.02
C ASP A 288 -16.37 11.07 -5.67
N VAL A 289 -15.55 11.78 -4.92
CA VAL A 289 -15.03 11.34 -3.60
C VAL A 289 -16.15 11.17 -2.58
N LYS A 290 -17.31 11.80 -2.76
CA LYS A 290 -18.43 11.69 -1.83
C LYS A 290 -18.97 10.27 -1.70
N ASP A 291 -18.82 9.44 -2.73
CA ASP A 291 -19.22 8.04 -2.70
C ASP A 291 -18.29 7.16 -1.82
N TYR A 292 -17.13 7.68 -1.37
CA TYR A 292 -16.15 6.95 -0.58
C TYR A 292 -16.37 6.99 0.93
N PHE A 293 -16.97 8.04 1.44
CA PHE A 293 -17.10 8.29 2.88
C PHE A 293 -18.50 8.04 3.44
N LEU A 294 -19.45 7.58 2.60
CA LEU A 294 -20.84 7.34 2.99
C LEU A 294 -21.20 5.86 3.19
N HIS A 295 -20.20 4.95 3.23
CA HIS A 295 -20.46 3.52 3.48
C HIS A 295 -19.59 2.96 4.59
#